data_938c6c442b9c715aeefeef6ba16d2ac3
#
_entry.id   938c6c442b9c715aeefeef6ba16d2ac3
#
_cell.length_a   1.000
_cell.length_b   1.000
_cell.length_c   1.000
_cell.angle_alpha   90.00
_cell.angle_beta   90.00
_cell.angle_gamma   90.00
#
_symmetry.space_group_name_H-M   'P 1'
#
loop_
_entity.id
_entity.type
_entity.pdbx_description
1 polymer ?
#
loop_
_entity_poly.entity_id
_entity_poly.type
_entity_poly.pdbx_seq_one_letter_code
_entity_poly.pdbx_strand_id
1 'polypeptide(L)'
;LLVIFLAMALKDPISKFMYMHFPFFNFSGALAGVTVLNIIIYEAISFFIVFSVLEVLLKVVLFATGIIEKLLNLTIIFGLFSKILGLIFGFIEYYIIIFVALFILSNFSNLNPMIEESVVANKILMNTPILKDAIKDEEMAIREIISLKDIYKNNSAEYNKNAFEILLKYHVISPD
;
A
#
# COMPACT_ATOMS: atom_id res chain seq x y z
N LEU A 1 6.52 11.76 -7.82
CA LEU A 1 7.66 11.14 -7.12
C LEU A 1 7.90 11.80 -5.76
N LEU A 2 8.12 13.14 -5.68
CA LEU A 2 8.39 13.84 -4.40
C LEU A 2 7.29 13.56 -3.35
N VAL A 3 6.01 13.64 -3.74
CA VAL A 3 4.87 13.39 -2.84
C VAL A 3 4.87 11.96 -2.32
N ILE A 4 5.23 10.97 -3.13
CA ILE A 4 5.35 9.57 -2.72
C ILE A 4 6.42 9.41 -1.65
N PHE A 5 7.63 9.96 -1.88
CA PHE A 5 8.71 9.92 -0.89
C PHE A 5 8.34 10.58 0.43
N LEU A 6 7.72 11.76 0.36
CA LEU A 6 7.24 12.46 1.55
C LEU A 6 6.13 11.68 2.27
N ALA A 7 5.21 11.06 1.53
CA ALA A 7 4.17 10.23 2.11
C ALA A 7 4.74 9.00 2.83
N MET A 8 5.74 8.34 2.23
CA MET A 8 6.44 7.23 2.88
C MET A 8 7.15 7.66 4.17
N ALA A 9 7.79 8.84 4.16
CA ALA A 9 8.51 9.37 5.33
C ALA A 9 7.58 9.84 6.45
N LEU A 10 6.35 10.28 6.14
CA LEU A 10 5.42 10.88 7.08
C LEU A 10 4.27 9.96 7.50
N LYS A 11 4.16 8.75 6.95
CA LYS A 11 3.06 7.81 7.27
C LYS A 11 3.12 7.29 8.70
N ASP A 12 4.31 7.11 9.28
CA ASP A 12 4.52 6.39 10.54
C ASP A 12 3.81 7.02 11.76
N PRO A 13 3.84 8.35 12.00
CA PRO A 13 3.11 8.94 13.10
C PRO A 13 1.58 8.71 13.00
N ILE A 14 1.04 8.74 11.77
CA ILE A 14 -0.39 8.52 11.53
C ILE A 14 -0.72 7.04 11.68
N SER A 15 0.12 6.14 11.19
CA SER A 15 -0.02 4.70 11.38
C SER A 15 -0.04 4.33 12.87
N LYS A 16 0.93 4.83 13.63
CA LYS A 16 1.00 4.63 15.10
C LYS A 16 -0.26 5.16 15.79
N PHE A 17 -0.72 6.35 15.43
CA PHE A 17 -1.97 6.90 15.98
C PHE A 17 -3.18 6.00 15.66
N MET A 18 -3.31 5.54 14.43
CA MET A 18 -4.40 4.65 14.02
C MET A 18 -4.34 3.32 14.76
N TYR A 19 -3.17 2.71 14.85
CA TYR A 19 -2.96 1.46 15.56
C TYR A 19 -3.36 1.51 17.04
N MET A 20 -3.16 2.66 17.69
CA MET A 20 -3.51 2.86 19.10
C MET A 20 -4.99 3.18 19.34
N HIS A 21 -5.68 3.79 18.37
CA HIS A 21 -7.01 4.38 18.62
C HIS A 21 -8.13 3.71 17.81
N PHE A 22 -7.81 2.97 16.75
CA PHE A 22 -8.81 2.32 15.92
C PHE A 22 -8.93 0.83 16.21
N PRO A 23 -10.12 0.23 16.02
CA PRO A 23 -10.31 -1.19 16.24
C PRO A 23 -9.56 -2.01 15.19
N PHE A 24 -8.96 -3.11 15.62
CA PHE A 24 -8.27 -4.02 14.72
C PHE A 24 -9.21 -4.69 13.72
N PHE A 25 -8.76 -4.79 12.49
CA PHE A 25 -9.43 -5.60 11.49
C PHE A 25 -9.35 -7.07 11.86
N ASN A 26 -10.47 -7.77 11.72
CA ASN A 26 -10.54 -9.20 11.93
C ASN A 26 -10.30 -9.91 10.59
N PHE A 27 -9.24 -10.68 10.55
CA PHE A 27 -8.95 -11.53 9.40
C PHE A 27 -9.72 -12.83 9.51
N SER A 28 -10.11 -13.39 8.38
CA SER A 28 -10.79 -14.68 8.27
C SER A 28 -9.97 -15.65 7.43
N GLY A 29 -10.42 -16.90 7.32
CA GLY A 29 -9.72 -17.90 6.51
C GLY A 29 -8.33 -18.25 7.04
N ALA A 30 -7.33 -18.21 6.17
CA ALA A 30 -5.95 -18.58 6.48
C ALA A 30 -5.28 -17.64 7.52
N LEU A 31 -5.66 -16.37 7.53
CA LEU A 31 -5.10 -15.34 8.43
C LEU A 31 -5.95 -15.11 9.69
N ALA A 32 -6.95 -15.95 9.95
CA ALA A 32 -7.79 -15.80 11.14
C ALA A 32 -6.97 -15.80 12.44
N GLY A 33 -7.17 -14.77 13.27
CA GLY A 33 -6.47 -14.59 14.54
C GLY A 33 -5.12 -13.87 14.47
N VAL A 34 -4.62 -13.52 13.29
CA VAL A 34 -3.37 -12.75 13.13
C VAL A 34 -3.67 -11.26 13.25
N THR A 35 -3.55 -10.71 14.46
CA THR A 35 -3.81 -9.30 14.70
C THR A 35 -2.64 -8.39 14.31
N VAL A 36 -1.42 -8.92 14.31
CA VAL A 36 -0.21 -8.16 13.97
C VAL A 36 -0.21 -7.59 12.54
N LEU A 37 -0.93 -8.23 11.62
CA LEU A 37 -1.09 -7.73 10.24
C LEU A 37 -1.82 -6.37 10.17
N ASN A 38 -2.49 -5.97 11.24
CA ASN A 38 -3.08 -4.62 11.33
C ASN A 38 -2.03 -3.52 11.23
N ILE A 39 -0.77 -3.78 11.62
CA ILE A 39 0.33 -2.83 11.45
C ILE A 39 0.47 -2.47 9.98
N ILE A 40 0.58 -3.47 9.10
CA ILE A 40 0.74 -3.27 7.66
C ILE A 40 -0.48 -2.53 7.06
N ILE A 41 -1.69 -2.91 7.49
CA ILE A 41 -2.91 -2.24 6.99
C ILE A 41 -2.94 -0.79 7.40
N TYR A 42 -2.64 -0.47 8.67
CA TYR A 42 -2.63 0.91 9.12
C TYR A 42 -1.51 1.72 8.48
N GLU A 43 -0.35 1.12 8.21
CA GLU A 43 0.70 1.76 7.43
C GLU A 43 0.25 2.08 6.01
N ALA A 44 -0.39 1.13 5.34
CA ALA A 44 -0.92 1.35 3.99
C ALA A 44 -2.00 2.45 3.97
N ILE A 45 -2.97 2.40 4.90
CA ILE A 45 -4.02 3.42 5.01
C ILE A 45 -3.40 4.79 5.30
N SER A 46 -2.44 4.86 6.23
CA SER A 46 -1.74 6.09 6.59
C SER A 46 -0.97 6.67 5.42
N PHE A 47 -0.30 5.83 4.64
CA PHE A 47 0.36 6.25 3.41
C PHE A 47 -0.63 6.92 2.46
N PHE A 48 -1.78 6.32 2.19
CA PHE A 48 -2.78 6.90 1.30
C PHE A 48 -3.38 8.21 1.83
N ILE A 49 -3.59 8.32 3.14
CA ILE A 49 -4.06 9.56 3.78
C ILE A 49 -3.03 10.67 3.59
N VAL A 50 -1.76 10.41 3.96
CA VAL A 50 -0.67 11.39 3.83
C VAL A 50 -0.46 11.78 2.38
N PHE A 51 -0.44 10.81 1.49
CA PHE A 51 -0.29 11.03 0.06
C PHE A 51 -1.38 11.98 -0.48
N SER A 52 -2.63 11.70 -0.16
CA SER A 52 -3.77 12.53 -0.59
C SER A 52 -3.69 13.96 -0.04
N VAL A 53 -3.33 14.12 1.23
CA VAL A 53 -3.17 15.43 1.85
C VAL A 53 -2.03 16.21 1.20
N LEU A 54 -0.87 15.58 1.00
CA LEU A 54 0.29 16.21 0.36
C LEU A 54 0.02 16.58 -1.10
N GLU A 55 -0.73 15.75 -1.82
CA GLU A 55 -1.13 16.04 -3.19
C GLU A 55 -2.01 17.31 -3.26
N VAL A 56 -3.00 17.42 -2.37
CA VAL A 56 -3.85 18.60 -2.26
C VAL A 56 -3.02 19.83 -1.89
N LEU A 57 -2.15 19.72 -0.88
CA LEU A 57 -1.27 20.82 -0.47
C LEU A 57 -0.36 21.28 -1.60
N LEU A 58 0.24 20.36 -2.35
CA LEU A 58 1.08 20.68 -3.50
C LEU A 58 0.26 21.46 -4.56
N LYS A 59 -0.95 21.02 -4.87
CA LYS A 59 -1.84 21.71 -5.83
C LYS A 59 -2.16 23.15 -5.35
N VAL A 60 -2.45 23.32 -4.06
CA VAL A 60 -2.71 24.65 -3.45
C VAL A 60 -1.47 25.55 -3.56
N VAL A 61 -0.29 25.04 -3.21
CA VAL A 61 0.97 25.81 -3.31
C VAL A 61 1.27 26.19 -4.75
N LEU A 62 1.16 25.28 -5.68
CA LEU A 62 1.38 25.55 -7.10
C LEU A 62 0.41 26.58 -7.66
N PHE A 63 -0.85 26.56 -7.23
CA PHE A 63 -1.85 27.54 -7.59
C PHE A 63 -1.55 28.91 -6.98
N ALA A 64 -1.29 28.97 -5.67
CA ALA A 64 -1.00 30.23 -4.94
C ALA A 64 0.26 30.93 -5.44
N THR A 65 1.28 30.20 -5.89
CA THR A 65 2.54 30.77 -6.41
C THR A 65 2.47 31.21 -7.86
N GLY A 66 1.36 30.98 -8.55
CA GLY A 66 1.20 31.27 -9.99
C GLY A 66 2.15 30.42 -10.88
N ILE A 67 2.76 29.38 -10.34
CA ILE A 67 3.62 28.46 -11.11
C ILE A 67 2.80 27.77 -12.18
N ILE A 68 1.54 27.45 -11.89
CA ILE A 68 0.61 26.83 -12.87
C ILE A 68 0.43 27.76 -14.08
N GLU A 69 0.21 29.07 -13.88
CA GLU A 69 0.08 30.03 -14.97
C GLU A 69 1.35 30.15 -15.78
N LYS A 70 2.52 30.19 -15.12
CA LYS A 70 3.82 30.22 -15.80
C LYS A 70 4.08 28.94 -16.58
N LEU A 71 3.75 27.79 -16.03
CA LEU A 71 3.83 26.50 -16.73
C LEU A 71 2.86 26.45 -17.93
N LEU A 72 1.64 26.96 -17.79
CA LEU A 72 0.68 27.02 -18.88
C LEU A 72 1.14 27.96 -20.00
N ASN A 73 1.75 29.09 -19.68
CA ASN A 73 2.30 30.01 -20.67
C ASN A 73 3.54 29.48 -21.40
N LEU A 74 4.38 28.68 -20.72
CA LEU A 74 5.49 27.94 -21.34
C LEU A 74 5.00 26.77 -22.20
N THR A 75 3.80 26.27 -21.94
CA THR A 75 3.25 25.06 -22.58
C THR A 75 2.70 25.29 -23.99
N ILE A 76 2.69 26.50 -24.53
CA ILE A 76 2.29 26.69 -25.95
C ILE A 76 3.23 25.94 -26.88
N ILE A 77 4.53 25.82 -26.53
CA ILE A 77 5.53 25.11 -27.34
C ILE A 77 5.72 23.64 -26.88
N PHE A 78 5.63 23.37 -25.58
CA PHE A 78 5.81 22.02 -25.00
C PHE A 78 4.53 21.33 -24.55
N GLY A 79 3.35 21.93 -24.80
CA GLY A 79 2.09 21.53 -24.22
C GLY A 79 1.64 20.11 -24.56
N LEU A 80 1.95 19.61 -25.76
CA LEU A 80 1.59 18.25 -26.14
C LEU A 80 2.48 17.22 -25.44
N PHE A 81 3.80 17.46 -25.41
CA PHE A 81 4.76 16.58 -24.72
C PHE A 81 4.49 16.53 -23.21
N SER A 82 4.23 17.67 -22.58
CA SER A 82 3.91 17.74 -21.14
C SER A 82 2.61 17.00 -20.81
N LYS A 83 1.58 17.11 -21.65
CA LYS A 83 0.32 16.38 -21.48
C LYS A 83 0.50 14.87 -21.61
N ILE A 84 1.28 14.42 -22.60
CA ILE A 84 1.56 13.00 -22.80
C ILE A 84 2.38 12.45 -21.63
N LEU A 85 3.43 13.15 -21.20
CA LEU A 85 4.21 12.75 -20.02
C LEU A 85 3.37 12.73 -18.75
N GLY A 86 2.53 13.75 -18.53
CA GLY A 86 1.62 13.79 -17.38
C GLY A 86 0.62 12.63 -17.39
N LEU A 87 0.10 12.25 -18.57
CA LEU A 87 -0.78 11.10 -18.73
C LEU A 87 -0.03 9.78 -18.40
N ILE A 88 1.19 9.62 -18.92
CA ILE A 88 2.00 8.41 -18.66
C ILE A 88 2.33 8.29 -17.17
N PHE A 89 2.83 9.36 -16.53
CA PHE A 89 3.16 9.34 -15.11
C PHE A 89 1.92 9.18 -14.23
N GLY A 90 0.82 9.84 -14.56
CA GLY A 90 -0.46 9.66 -13.86
C GLY A 90 -0.98 8.22 -13.99
N PHE A 91 -0.89 7.62 -15.19
CA PHE A 91 -1.27 6.23 -15.38
C PHE A 91 -0.42 5.27 -14.52
N ILE A 92 0.90 5.45 -14.49
CA ILE A 92 1.81 4.63 -13.66
C ILE A 92 1.47 4.78 -12.19
N GLU A 93 1.24 6.01 -11.72
CA GLU A 93 0.89 6.30 -10.32
C GLU A 93 -0.41 5.59 -9.92
N TYR A 94 -1.50 5.77 -10.66
CA TYR A 94 -2.76 5.10 -10.37
C TYR A 94 -2.68 3.59 -10.53
N TYR A 95 -1.88 3.10 -11.46
CA TYR A 95 -1.65 1.67 -11.63
C TYR A 95 -1.00 1.05 -10.38
N ILE A 96 0.02 1.71 -9.81
CA ILE A 96 0.67 1.28 -8.56
C ILE A 96 -0.34 1.27 -7.40
N ILE A 97 -1.16 2.32 -7.28
CA ILE A 97 -2.20 2.41 -6.25
C ILE A 97 -3.19 1.26 -6.37
N ILE A 98 -3.68 0.98 -7.58
CA ILE A 98 -4.60 -0.13 -7.85
C ILE A 98 -3.95 -1.48 -7.53
N PHE A 99 -2.69 -1.67 -7.92
CA PHE A 99 -1.94 -2.90 -7.63
C PHE A 99 -1.84 -3.16 -6.13
N VAL A 100 -1.41 -2.15 -5.35
CA VAL A 100 -1.29 -2.25 -3.89
C VAL A 100 -2.65 -2.50 -3.24
N ALA A 101 -3.69 -1.81 -3.68
CA ALA A 101 -5.05 -2.03 -3.18
C ALA A 101 -5.52 -3.47 -3.46
N LEU A 102 -5.36 -3.96 -4.68
CA LEU A 102 -5.71 -5.34 -5.05
C LEU A 102 -4.89 -6.37 -4.25
N PHE A 103 -3.60 -6.12 -4.06
CA PHE A 103 -2.73 -6.98 -3.23
C PHE A 103 -3.24 -7.07 -1.79
N ILE A 104 -3.56 -5.94 -1.17
CA ILE A 104 -4.12 -5.92 0.19
C ILE A 104 -5.45 -6.67 0.22
N LEU A 105 -6.37 -6.36 -0.70
CA LEU A 105 -7.71 -6.95 -0.74
C LEU A 105 -7.67 -8.46 -1.03
N SER A 106 -6.72 -8.96 -1.80
CA SER A 106 -6.55 -10.38 -2.08
C SER A 106 -6.19 -11.21 -0.85
N ASN A 107 -5.69 -10.58 0.20
CA ASN A 107 -5.40 -11.24 1.47
C ASN A 107 -6.61 -11.36 2.41
N PHE A 108 -7.75 -10.75 2.08
CA PHE A 108 -9.01 -10.95 2.81
C PHE A 108 -9.80 -12.10 2.22
N SER A 109 -10.05 -13.16 2.99
CA SER A 109 -10.68 -14.38 2.48
C SER A 109 -12.09 -14.17 1.91
N ASN A 110 -12.79 -13.12 2.31
CA ASN A 110 -14.10 -12.78 1.76
C ASN A 110 -14.02 -12.11 0.38
N LEU A 111 -12.89 -11.47 0.07
CA LEU A 111 -12.67 -10.70 -1.17
C LEU A 111 -11.76 -11.46 -2.15
N ASN A 112 -10.94 -12.39 -1.66
CA ASN A 112 -10.02 -13.14 -2.49
C ASN A 112 -10.72 -13.88 -3.67
N PRO A 113 -11.85 -14.59 -3.47
CA PRO A 113 -12.55 -15.24 -4.58
C PRO A 113 -12.98 -14.25 -5.66
N MET A 114 -13.49 -13.08 -5.27
CA MET A 114 -13.91 -12.04 -6.22
C MET A 114 -12.73 -11.50 -7.04
N ILE A 115 -11.55 -11.42 -6.43
CA ILE A 115 -10.33 -10.94 -7.09
C ILE A 115 -9.78 -12.01 -8.02
N GLU A 116 -9.75 -13.27 -7.59
CA GLU A 116 -9.33 -14.41 -8.42
C GLU A 116 -10.23 -14.64 -9.63
N GLU A 117 -11.54 -14.44 -9.50
CA GLU A 117 -12.49 -14.52 -10.59
C GLU A 117 -12.41 -13.32 -11.56
N SER A 118 -11.88 -12.19 -11.10
CA SER A 118 -11.72 -11.00 -11.92
C SER A 118 -10.51 -11.13 -12.85
N VAL A 119 -10.78 -11.28 -14.16
CA VAL A 119 -9.72 -11.36 -15.19
C VAL A 119 -8.77 -10.18 -15.13
N VAL A 120 -9.28 -8.96 -14.88
CA VAL A 120 -8.48 -7.73 -14.84
C VAL A 120 -7.63 -7.68 -13.56
N ALA A 121 -8.22 -7.94 -12.41
CA ALA A 121 -7.49 -7.91 -11.14
C ALA A 121 -6.38 -8.98 -11.11
N ASN A 122 -6.70 -10.19 -11.52
CA ASN A 122 -5.74 -11.28 -11.61
C ASN A 122 -4.59 -10.96 -12.58
N LYS A 123 -4.91 -10.36 -13.75
CA LYS A 123 -3.90 -9.95 -14.72
C LYS A 123 -2.97 -8.85 -14.17
N ILE A 124 -3.52 -7.89 -13.40
CA ILE A 124 -2.72 -6.85 -12.75
C ILE A 124 -1.77 -7.48 -11.72
N LEU A 125 -2.27 -8.36 -10.86
CA LEU A 125 -1.45 -8.98 -9.81
C LEU A 125 -0.40 -9.95 -10.35
N MET A 126 -0.73 -10.72 -11.40
CA MET A 126 0.19 -11.75 -11.93
C MET A 126 1.18 -11.26 -12.98
N ASN A 127 0.80 -10.27 -13.79
CA ASN A 127 1.60 -9.86 -14.95
C ASN A 127 2.37 -8.54 -14.74
N THR A 128 2.56 -8.11 -13.48
CA THR A 128 3.36 -6.93 -13.17
C THR A 128 4.63 -7.33 -12.40
N PRO A 129 5.66 -7.85 -13.10
CA PRO A 129 6.84 -8.44 -12.45
C PRO A 129 7.57 -7.44 -11.56
N ILE A 130 7.72 -6.18 -11.99
CA ILE A 130 8.43 -5.13 -11.22
C ILE A 130 7.74 -4.87 -9.88
N LEU A 131 6.41 -4.75 -9.85
CA LEU A 131 5.68 -4.53 -8.60
C LEU A 131 5.62 -5.81 -7.77
N LYS A 132 5.56 -6.97 -8.40
CA LYS A 132 5.60 -8.26 -7.72
C LYS A 132 6.94 -8.48 -7.01
N ASP A 133 8.04 -8.10 -7.64
CA ASP A 133 9.36 -8.15 -7.01
C ASP A 133 9.47 -7.16 -5.84
N ALA A 134 8.81 -6.00 -5.94
CA ALA A 134 8.79 -5.00 -4.87
C ALA A 134 8.02 -5.43 -3.62
N ILE A 135 7.05 -6.34 -3.74
CA ILE A 135 6.26 -6.89 -2.61
C ILE A 135 6.63 -8.34 -2.28
N LYS A 136 7.77 -8.82 -2.77
CA LYS A 136 8.16 -10.22 -2.62
C LYS A 136 8.37 -10.61 -1.15
N ASP A 137 8.93 -9.72 -0.38
CA ASP A 137 9.21 -9.97 1.04
C ASP A 137 7.91 -10.03 1.84
N GLU A 138 6.95 -9.17 1.54
CA GLU A 138 5.60 -9.20 2.12
C GLU A 138 4.86 -10.50 1.74
N GLU A 139 4.95 -10.93 0.47
CA GLU A 139 4.34 -12.19 0.03
C GLU A 139 4.94 -13.38 0.75
N MET A 140 6.27 -13.44 0.88
CA MET A 140 6.95 -14.50 1.61
C MET A 140 6.59 -14.50 3.10
N ALA A 141 6.55 -13.34 3.74
CA ALA A 141 6.15 -13.21 5.13
C ALA A 141 4.71 -13.72 5.34
N ILE A 142 3.77 -13.32 4.50
CA ILE A 142 2.37 -13.78 4.59
C ILE A 142 2.27 -15.29 4.41
N ARG A 143 2.97 -15.87 3.45
CA ARG A 143 2.99 -17.34 3.23
C ARG A 143 3.55 -18.08 4.44
N GLU A 144 4.64 -17.60 5.03
CA GLU A 144 5.24 -18.20 6.21
C GLU A 144 4.29 -18.08 7.43
N ILE A 145 3.64 -16.94 7.62
CA ILE A 145 2.63 -16.75 8.68
C ILE A 145 1.46 -17.73 8.51
N ILE A 146 0.96 -17.88 7.28
CA ILE A 146 -0.13 -18.83 6.99
C ILE A 146 0.29 -20.26 7.33
N SER A 147 1.52 -20.67 7.04
CA SER A 147 2.01 -22.02 7.32
C SER A 147 2.07 -22.36 8.82
N LEU A 148 2.17 -21.36 9.68
CA LEU A 148 2.20 -21.55 11.14
C LEU A 148 0.80 -21.72 11.76
N LYS A 149 -0.27 -21.47 11.01
CA LYS A 149 -1.63 -21.50 11.53
C LYS A 149 -2.01 -22.83 12.18
N ASP A 150 -1.67 -23.94 11.55
CA ASP A 150 -2.02 -25.27 12.07
C ASP A 150 -1.17 -25.63 13.29
N ILE A 151 0.05 -25.12 13.36
CA ILE A 151 0.98 -25.34 14.49
C ILE A 151 0.46 -24.61 15.76
N TYR A 152 -0.02 -23.38 15.59
CA TYR A 152 -0.45 -22.53 16.71
C TYR A 152 -1.97 -22.35 16.82
N LYS A 153 -2.74 -23.29 16.27
CA LYS A 153 -4.21 -23.22 16.18
C LYS A 153 -4.91 -22.88 17.52
N ASN A 154 -4.36 -23.34 18.62
CA ASN A 154 -4.92 -23.16 19.97
C ASN A 154 -4.16 -22.14 20.81
N ASN A 155 -3.14 -21.46 20.26
CA ASN A 155 -2.33 -20.48 20.97
C ASN A 155 -2.16 -19.20 20.15
N SER A 156 -3.19 -18.35 20.18
CA SER A 156 -3.22 -17.08 19.43
C SER A 156 -2.10 -16.12 19.84
N ALA A 157 -1.66 -16.13 21.11
CA ALA A 157 -0.58 -15.25 21.58
C ALA A 157 0.75 -15.63 20.92
N GLU A 158 1.07 -16.92 20.90
CA GLU A 158 2.29 -17.44 20.28
C GLU A 158 2.26 -17.33 18.75
N TYR A 159 1.07 -17.51 18.15
CA TYR A 159 0.89 -17.28 16.73
C TYR A 159 1.22 -15.84 16.36
N ASN A 160 0.67 -14.85 17.07
CA ASN A 160 0.96 -13.44 16.81
C ASN A 160 2.42 -13.07 17.08
N LYS A 161 3.04 -13.63 18.12
CA LYS A 161 4.47 -13.42 18.41
C LYS A 161 5.33 -13.90 17.22
N ASN A 162 5.12 -15.15 16.77
CA ASN A 162 5.88 -15.68 15.64
C ASN A 162 5.57 -14.93 14.33
N ALA A 163 4.31 -14.52 14.10
CA ALA A 163 3.95 -13.69 12.96
C ALA A 163 4.69 -12.34 12.97
N PHE A 164 4.82 -11.71 14.14
CA PHE A 164 5.60 -10.48 14.29
C PHE A 164 7.09 -10.68 14.00
N GLU A 165 7.70 -11.78 14.49
CA GLU A 165 9.09 -12.13 14.20
C GLU A 165 9.31 -12.38 12.69
N ILE A 166 8.35 -13.00 12.01
CA ILE A 166 8.39 -13.18 10.55
C ILE A 166 8.36 -11.84 9.82
N LEU A 167 7.49 -10.91 10.23
CA LEU A 167 7.44 -9.57 9.61
C LEU A 167 8.75 -8.81 9.78
N LEU A 168 9.41 -8.93 10.94
CA LEU A 168 10.75 -8.38 11.16
C LEU A 168 11.82 -9.07 10.31
N LYS A 169 11.77 -10.41 10.21
CA LYS A 169 12.71 -11.23 9.42
C LYS A 169 12.72 -10.83 7.95
N TYR A 170 11.56 -10.54 7.39
CA TYR A 170 11.40 -10.11 6.00
C TYR A 170 11.44 -8.57 5.81
N HIS A 171 11.79 -7.81 6.85
CA HIS A 171 11.87 -6.35 6.83
C HIS A 171 10.56 -5.65 6.41
N VAL A 172 9.42 -6.32 6.59
CA VAL A 172 8.10 -5.76 6.29
C VAL A 172 7.73 -4.66 7.29
N ILE A 173 8.21 -4.79 8.52
CA ILE A 173 8.08 -3.80 9.58
C ILE A 173 9.45 -3.48 10.19
N SER A 174 9.61 -2.26 10.71
CA SER A 174 10.79 -1.87 11.48
C SER A 174 10.71 -2.30 12.95
N PRO A 175 11.86 -2.57 13.60
CA PRO A 175 11.88 -2.93 15.02
C PRO A 175 11.63 -1.74 15.98
N ASP A 176 11.38 -0.53 15.47
CA ASP A 176 11.25 0.72 16.25
C ASP A 176 9.89 0.88 16.95
#